data_5655f07a490549502b5d66b18740efac
#
_entry.id   5655f07a490549502b5d66b18740efac
#
_cell.length_a   1.000
_cell.length_b   1.000
_cell.length_c   1.000
_cell.angle_alpha   90.00
_cell.angle_beta   90.00
_cell.angle_gamma   90.00
#
_symmetry.space_group_name_H-M   'P 1'
#
loop_
_entity.id
_entity.type
_entity.pdbx_description
1 polymer ?
#
loop_
_entity_poly.entity_id
_entity_poly.type
_entity_poly.pdbx_seq_one_letter_code
_entity_poly.pdbx_strand_id
1 'polypeptide(L)'
;MKIVGILFILLFCFESKSNINFNAKSTTLENGLRLIVVENPRAPVVAQMMWYNFGSNIEQRGKSGLAHFMEHLMFKGTKKFPNSYYSDYLSKIGGSENAFTSYDYTAYYQIFPSQHLEKIIELEADRMNNLTLTKKNVEIEKKVIL
;
A
#
# COMPACT_ATOMS: atom_id res chain seq x y z
N MET A 1 -61.74 -17.07 31.60
CA MET A 1 -61.01 -15.89 31.13
C MET A 1 -59.52 -16.10 31.39
N LYS A 2 -58.73 -16.44 30.34
CA LYS A 2 -57.26 -16.66 30.48
C LYS A 2 -56.56 -15.37 30.07
N ILE A 3 -55.86 -14.74 31.00
CA ILE A 3 -55.04 -13.55 30.73
C ILE A 3 -53.69 -14.04 30.20
N VAL A 4 -53.42 -13.78 28.89
CA VAL A 4 -52.11 -14.00 28.29
C VAL A 4 -51.26 -12.78 28.52
N GLY A 5 -50.28 -12.91 29.44
CA GLY A 5 -49.29 -11.86 29.68
C GLY A 5 -48.26 -11.84 28.55
N ILE A 6 -48.20 -10.74 27.78
CA ILE A 6 -47.18 -10.48 26.79
C ILE A 6 -45.94 -9.93 27.51
N LEU A 7 -44.88 -10.74 27.58
CA LEU A 7 -43.56 -10.35 28.09
C LEU A 7 -42.82 -9.55 27.01
N PHE A 8 -42.71 -8.24 27.15
CA PHE A 8 -41.92 -7.36 26.27
C PHE A 8 -40.44 -7.46 26.67
N ILE A 9 -39.63 -8.21 25.94
CA ILE A 9 -38.18 -8.23 26.11
C ILE A 9 -37.61 -7.02 25.35
N LEU A 10 -37.23 -5.97 26.12
CA LEU A 10 -36.45 -4.85 25.62
C LEU A 10 -35.01 -5.32 25.40
N LEU A 11 -34.66 -5.58 24.12
CA LEU A 11 -33.28 -5.78 23.68
C LEU A 11 -32.55 -4.42 23.74
N PHE A 12 -31.79 -4.19 24.81
CA PHE A 12 -30.83 -3.11 24.87
C PHE A 12 -29.62 -3.51 23.97
N CYS A 13 -29.57 -2.98 22.77
CA CYS A 13 -28.33 -2.98 21.99
C CYS A 13 -27.33 -2.03 22.64
N PHE A 14 -26.39 -2.57 23.40
CA PHE A 14 -25.20 -1.83 23.79
C PHE A 14 -24.32 -1.64 22.55
N GLU A 15 -24.30 -0.44 21.97
CA GLU A 15 -23.28 -0.05 21.02
C GLU A 15 -21.91 0.01 21.74
N SER A 16 -21.14 -1.07 21.61
CA SER A 16 -19.76 -1.08 22.06
C SER A 16 -18.91 -0.28 21.07
N LYS A 17 -18.72 1.01 21.32
CA LYS A 17 -17.74 1.83 20.59
C LYS A 17 -16.35 1.47 21.08
N SER A 18 -15.69 0.52 20.44
CA SER A 18 -14.28 0.29 20.65
C SER A 18 -13.50 1.44 19.98
N ASN A 19 -13.09 2.44 20.75
CA ASN A 19 -12.13 3.44 20.30
C ASN A 19 -10.74 2.80 20.23
N ILE A 20 -10.38 2.22 19.09
CA ILE A 20 -9.01 1.77 18.84
C ILE A 20 -8.18 3.03 18.56
N ASN A 21 -7.45 3.50 19.55
CA ASN A 21 -6.51 4.60 19.39
C ASN A 21 -5.15 4.04 18.96
N PHE A 22 -4.78 4.21 17.69
CA PHE A 22 -3.50 3.76 17.15
C PHE A 22 -2.32 4.68 17.53
N ASN A 23 -2.53 5.78 18.26
CA ASN A 23 -1.50 6.80 18.56
C ASN A 23 -0.68 7.20 17.33
N ALA A 24 -1.35 7.38 16.19
CA ALA A 24 -0.71 7.72 14.95
C ALA A 24 -0.05 9.11 15.04
N LYS A 25 1.24 9.18 14.73
CA LYS A 25 1.99 10.43 14.57
C LYS A 25 2.03 10.78 13.09
N SER A 26 1.80 12.04 12.72
CA SER A 26 1.87 12.49 11.33
C SER A 26 2.65 13.78 11.18
N THR A 27 3.39 13.89 10.07
CA THR A 27 4.08 15.10 9.66
C THR A 27 4.08 15.20 8.14
N THR A 28 4.30 16.41 7.61
CA THR A 28 4.49 16.62 6.17
C THR A 28 5.92 17.05 5.95
N LEU A 29 6.62 16.36 5.05
CA LEU A 29 7.99 16.68 4.66
C LEU A 29 8.01 17.91 3.73
N GLU A 30 9.19 18.53 3.55
CA GLU A 30 9.36 19.73 2.71
C GLU A 30 8.93 19.52 1.26
N ASN A 31 9.05 18.30 0.74
CA ASN A 31 8.60 17.92 -0.61
C ASN A 31 7.09 17.64 -0.72
N GLY A 32 6.33 17.88 0.36
CA GLY A 32 4.88 17.65 0.40
C GLY A 32 4.45 16.21 0.75
N LEU A 33 5.39 15.27 0.92
CA LEU A 33 5.06 13.90 1.32
C LEU A 33 4.51 13.88 2.75
N ARG A 34 3.32 13.36 2.94
CA ARG A 34 2.72 13.13 4.25
C ARG A 34 3.20 11.81 4.83
N LEU A 35 3.92 11.87 5.93
CA LEU A 35 4.37 10.70 6.69
C LEU A 35 3.42 10.43 7.85
N ILE A 36 2.98 9.18 7.98
CA ILE A 36 2.19 8.69 9.11
C ILE A 36 2.92 7.51 9.73
N VAL A 37 3.14 7.56 11.03
CA VAL A 37 3.83 6.50 11.79
C VAL A 37 2.91 6.00 12.90
N VAL A 38 2.73 4.67 12.95
CA VAL A 38 2.02 3.97 14.02
C VAL A 38 3.01 3.02 14.69
N GLU A 39 3.37 3.30 15.94
CA GLU A 39 4.29 2.45 16.71
C GLU A 39 3.55 1.22 17.24
N ASN A 40 4.11 0.04 16.96
CA ASN A 40 3.61 -1.23 17.48
C ASN A 40 4.78 -2.13 17.89
N PRO A 41 5.19 -2.11 19.20
CA PRO A 41 6.41 -2.79 19.65
C PRO A 41 6.26 -4.31 19.83
N ARG A 42 5.15 -4.92 19.41
CA ARG A 42 4.88 -6.36 19.63
C ARG A 42 5.80 -7.29 18.84
N ALA A 43 6.39 -6.80 17.72
CA ALA A 43 7.33 -7.57 16.91
C ALA A 43 8.33 -6.63 16.21
N PRO A 44 9.57 -7.06 15.94
CA PRO A 44 10.58 -6.29 15.24
C PRO A 44 10.34 -6.29 13.71
N VAL A 45 9.14 -5.92 13.30
CA VAL A 45 8.68 -5.93 11.90
C VAL A 45 8.11 -4.57 11.56
N VAL A 46 8.36 -4.11 10.33
CA VAL A 46 7.76 -2.91 9.76
C VAL A 46 6.83 -3.31 8.62
N ALA A 47 5.64 -2.71 8.60
CA ALA A 47 4.79 -2.63 7.43
C ALA A 47 4.88 -1.20 6.88
N GLN A 48 5.57 -1.03 5.76
CA GLN A 48 5.67 0.24 5.04
C GLN A 48 4.63 0.26 3.92
N MET A 49 3.94 1.40 3.75
CA MET A 49 3.00 1.60 2.64
C MET A 49 3.24 2.96 1.98
N MET A 50 3.38 2.95 0.66
CA MET A 50 3.44 4.16 -0.17
C MET A 50 2.14 4.30 -0.94
N TRP A 51 1.44 5.41 -0.70
CA TRP A 51 0.15 5.72 -1.30
C TRP A 51 0.28 6.83 -2.33
N TYR A 52 -0.21 6.60 -3.53
CA TYR A 52 -0.30 7.58 -4.61
C TYR A 52 -1.77 7.93 -4.84
N ASN A 53 -2.09 9.22 -4.83
CA ASN A 53 -3.45 9.74 -5.05
C ASN A 53 -3.83 9.71 -6.53
N PHE A 54 -3.63 8.59 -7.18
CA PHE A 54 -4.14 8.33 -8.51
C PHE A 54 -4.58 6.88 -8.66
N GLY A 55 -5.66 6.67 -9.38
CA GLY A 55 -6.22 5.36 -9.67
C GLY A 55 -7.00 5.42 -10.98
N SER A 56 -7.93 4.49 -11.18
CA SER A 56 -8.66 4.39 -12.45
C SER A 56 -9.64 5.55 -12.71
N ASN A 57 -10.02 6.34 -11.71
CA ASN A 57 -10.94 7.48 -11.84
C ASN A 57 -10.38 8.65 -12.68
N ILE A 58 -9.05 8.80 -12.76
CA ILE A 58 -8.40 9.86 -13.54
C ILE A 58 -8.06 9.44 -14.97
N GLU A 59 -8.34 8.19 -15.32
CA GLU A 59 -8.05 7.65 -16.64
C GLU A 59 -8.95 8.29 -17.71
N GLN A 60 -8.34 8.71 -18.80
CA GLN A 60 -9.08 9.22 -19.92
C GLN A 60 -9.86 8.10 -20.63
N ARG A 61 -11.04 8.43 -21.17
CA ARG A 61 -11.83 7.49 -21.96
C ARG A 61 -11.00 6.88 -23.10
N GLY A 62 -10.99 5.55 -23.19
CA GLY A 62 -10.16 4.78 -24.14
C GLY A 62 -8.74 4.48 -23.67
N LYS A 63 -8.39 4.83 -22.44
CA LYS A 63 -7.09 4.51 -21.81
C LYS A 63 -7.27 3.79 -20.47
N SER A 64 -8.34 3.00 -20.34
CA SER A 64 -8.62 2.22 -19.14
C SER A 64 -7.51 1.20 -18.87
N GLY A 65 -7.13 1.05 -17.57
CA GLY A 65 -6.07 0.16 -17.13
C GLY A 65 -4.69 0.79 -17.08
N LEU A 66 -4.55 2.10 -17.36
CA LEU A 66 -3.26 2.78 -17.32
C LEU A 66 -2.67 2.84 -15.91
N ALA A 67 -3.50 3.06 -14.89
CA ALA A 67 -3.06 3.07 -13.49
C ALA A 67 -2.54 1.69 -13.05
N HIS A 68 -3.24 0.62 -13.37
CA HIS A 68 -2.82 -0.76 -13.15
C HIS A 68 -1.55 -1.11 -13.94
N PHE A 69 -1.45 -0.63 -15.18
CA PHE A 69 -0.25 -0.80 -15.98
C PHE A 69 0.98 -0.12 -15.35
N MET A 70 0.80 1.10 -14.82
CA MET A 70 1.85 1.80 -14.08
C MET A 70 2.26 1.03 -12.81
N GLU A 71 1.29 0.43 -12.10
CA GLU A 71 1.57 -0.43 -10.96
C GLU A 71 2.59 -1.53 -11.30
N HIS A 72 2.38 -2.26 -12.38
CA HIS A 72 3.32 -3.28 -12.86
C HIS A 72 4.69 -2.72 -13.25
N LEU A 73 4.72 -1.56 -13.89
CA LEU A 73 5.98 -0.94 -14.32
C LEU A 73 6.84 -0.48 -13.14
N MET A 74 6.24 -0.15 -12.00
CA MET A 74 6.97 0.27 -10.80
C MET A 74 7.89 -0.83 -10.23
N PHE A 75 7.70 -2.08 -10.61
CA PHE A 75 8.57 -3.20 -10.22
C PHE A 75 9.77 -3.43 -11.15
N LYS A 76 9.95 -2.60 -12.19
CA LYS A 76 11.03 -2.80 -13.20
C LYS A 76 12.38 -2.23 -12.81
N GLY A 77 12.45 -1.56 -11.66
CA GLY A 77 13.70 -1.04 -11.08
C GLY A 77 14.16 0.29 -11.65
N THR A 78 15.33 0.70 -11.22
CA THR A 78 15.96 1.98 -11.53
C THR A 78 17.36 1.75 -12.11
N LYS A 79 18.08 2.82 -12.45
CA LYS A 79 19.50 2.70 -12.84
C LYS A 79 20.37 2.22 -11.68
N LYS A 80 20.09 2.67 -10.45
CA LYS A 80 20.83 2.32 -9.25
C LYS A 80 20.51 0.91 -8.76
N PHE A 81 19.23 0.52 -8.86
CA PHE A 81 18.70 -0.77 -8.44
C PHE A 81 17.94 -1.42 -9.60
N PRO A 82 18.63 -2.00 -10.57
CA PRO A 82 18.04 -2.45 -11.82
C PRO A 82 17.22 -3.74 -11.66
N ASN A 83 16.28 -3.94 -12.56
CA ASN A 83 15.43 -5.13 -12.65
C ASN A 83 14.66 -5.41 -11.34
N SER A 84 14.68 -6.65 -10.89
CA SER A 84 14.02 -7.12 -9.65
C SER A 84 14.81 -6.87 -8.37
N TYR A 85 15.84 -6.02 -8.39
CA TYR A 85 16.74 -5.84 -7.23
C TYR A 85 15.98 -5.62 -5.91
N TYR A 86 14.93 -4.80 -5.91
CA TYR A 86 14.13 -4.51 -4.72
C TYR A 86 13.42 -5.78 -4.20
N SER A 87 12.73 -6.49 -5.09
CA SER A 87 12.04 -7.75 -4.79
C SER A 87 13.01 -8.83 -4.29
N ASP A 88 14.16 -8.95 -4.95
CA ASP A 88 15.22 -9.89 -4.57
C ASP A 88 15.81 -9.57 -3.20
N TYR A 89 16.01 -8.27 -2.91
CA TYR A 89 16.48 -7.83 -1.60
C TYR A 89 15.47 -8.18 -0.50
N LEU A 90 14.18 -7.86 -0.71
CA LEU A 90 13.11 -8.20 0.23
C LEU A 90 13.03 -9.71 0.50
N SER A 91 13.08 -10.53 -0.54
CA SER A 91 13.08 -11.99 -0.40
C SER A 91 14.25 -12.49 0.43
N LYS A 92 15.46 -11.95 0.22
CA LYS A 92 16.68 -12.33 0.97
C LYS A 92 16.59 -12.04 2.47
N ILE A 93 15.88 -10.97 2.84
CA ILE A 93 15.71 -10.59 4.25
C ILE A 93 14.46 -11.17 4.91
N GLY A 94 13.75 -12.07 4.20
CA GLY A 94 12.49 -12.67 4.68
C GLY A 94 11.30 -11.70 4.65
N GLY A 95 11.38 -10.65 3.85
CA GLY A 95 10.28 -9.71 3.61
C GLY A 95 9.37 -10.14 2.48
N SER A 96 8.26 -9.42 2.34
CA SER A 96 7.30 -9.56 1.25
C SER A 96 6.86 -8.20 0.75
N GLU A 97 6.45 -8.13 -0.51
CA GLU A 97 5.86 -6.94 -1.12
C GLU A 97 4.62 -7.28 -1.93
N ASN A 98 3.78 -6.28 -2.10
CA ASN A 98 2.69 -6.32 -3.06
C ASN A 98 2.25 -4.89 -3.39
N ALA A 99 1.33 -4.77 -4.35
CA ALA A 99 0.68 -3.52 -4.71
C ALA A 99 -0.78 -3.76 -5.04
N PHE A 100 -1.55 -2.70 -5.09
CA PHE A 100 -2.92 -2.73 -5.58
C PHE A 100 -3.32 -1.36 -6.12
N THR A 101 -4.06 -1.38 -7.21
CA THR A 101 -4.69 -0.21 -7.82
C THR A 101 -6.19 -0.24 -7.56
N SER A 102 -6.72 0.88 -7.08
CA SER A 102 -8.13 1.10 -6.83
C SER A 102 -8.66 2.25 -7.71
N TYR A 103 -9.88 2.71 -7.40
CA TYR A 103 -10.51 3.80 -8.13
C TYR A 103 -9.76 5.12 -7.92
N ASP A 104 -9.44 5.46 -6.67
CA ASP A 104 -8.87 6.77 -6.28
C ASP A 104 -7.37 6.74 -5.97
N TYR A 105 -6.77 5.56 -5.80
CA TYR A 105 -5.38 5.44 -5.38
C TYR A 105 -4.72 4.17 -5.91
N THR A 106 -3.39 4.21 -5.94
CA THR A 106 -2.51 3.04 -6.09
C THR A 106 -1.59 2.99 -4.88
N ALA A 107 -1.43 1.81 -4.29
CA ALA A 107 -0.57 1.63 -3.13
C ALA A 107 0.41 0.47 -3.32
N TYR A 108 1.62 0.66 -2.80
CA TYR A 108 2.68 -0.35 -2.73
C TYR A 108 3.01 -0.58 -1.27
N TYR A 109 3.16 -1.83 -0.86
CA TYR A 109 3.50 -2.14 0.52
C TYR A 109 4.54 -3.23 0.64
N GLN A 110 5.33 -3.14 1.71
CA GLN A 110 6.35 -4.11 2.07
C GLN A 110 6.23 -4.44 3.55
N ILE A 111 6.45 -5.71 3.89
CA ILE A 111 6.55 -6.19 5.27
C ILE A 111 7.94 -6.82 5.42
N PHE A 112 8.72 -6.35 6.40
CA PHE A 112 10.12 -6.74 6.54
C PHE A 112 10.63 -6.54 7.98
N PRO A 113 11.76 -7.19 8.38
CA PRO A 113 12.38 -6.98 9.69
C PRO A 113 12.87 -5.54 9.85
N SER A 114 12.59 -4.92 11.01
CA SER A 114 12.78 -3.48 11.27
C SER A 114 14.22 -2.98 11.09
N GLN A 115 15.23 -3.84 11.26
CA GLN A 115 16.65 -3.53 11.04
C GLN A 115 16.98 -3.14 9.59
N HIS A 116 16.08 -3.40 8.64
CA HIS A 116 16.24 -3.06 7.23
C HIS A 116 15.48 -1.80 6.80
N LEU A 117 14.87 -1.07 7.74
CA LEU A 117 14.01 0.09 7.45
C LEU A 117 14.73 1.15 6.60
N GLU A 118 15.94 1.53 6.96
CA GLU A 118 16.72 2.54 6.23
C GLU A 118 16.94 2.13 4.77
N LYS A 119 17.33 0.88 4.54
CA LYS A 119 17.55 0.36 3.19
C LYS A 119 16.25 0.30 2.36
N ILE A 120 15.14 -0.08 2.96
CA ILE A 120 13.86 -0.13 2.27
C ILE A 120 13.37 1.28 1.92
N ILE A 121 13.54 2.27 2.81
CA ILE A 121 13.25 3.68 2.51
C ILE A 121 14.12 4.18 1.35
N GLU A 122 15.43 3.85 1.31
CA GLU A 122 16.30 4.21 0.19
C GLU A 122 15.77 3.64 -1.14
N LEU A 123 15.42 2.36 -1.15
CA LEU A 123 14.90 1.68 -2.34
C LEU A 123 13.59 2.30 -2.82
N GLU A 124 12.69 2.61 -1.89
CA GLU A 124 11.40 3.23 -2.21
C GLU A 124 11.57 4.66 -2.75
N ALA A 125 12.42 5.47 -2.11
CA ALA A 125 12.71 6.83 -2.56
C ALA A 125 13.35 6.84 -3.95
N ASP A 126 14.25 5.90 -4.24
CA ASP A 126 14.85 5.77 -5.57
C ASP A 126 13.82 5.32 -6.61
N ARG A 127 12.95 4.37 -6.28
CA ARG A 127 11.83 3.94 -7.13
C ARG A 127 10.90 5.09 -7.49
N MET A 128 10.56 5.94 -6.53
CA MET A 128 9.68 7.11 -6.75
C MET A 128 10.27 8.13 -7.73
N ASN A 129 11.60 8.32 -7.71
CA ASN A 129 12.25 9.40 -8.46
C ASN A 129 12.94 8.94 -9.74
N ASN A 130 13.44 7.71 -9.78
CA ASN A 130 14.42 7.24 -10.77
C ASN A 130 13.96 5.99 -11.54
N LEU A 131 12.66 5.70 -11.53
CA LEU A 131 12.10 4.56 -12.24
C LEU A 131 12.58 4.55 -13.70
N THR A 132 13.09 3.41 -14.17
CA THR A 132 13.60 3.27 -15.52
C THR A 132 12.61 2.52 -16.40
N LEU A 133 11.87 3.26 -17.22
CA LEU A 133 10.92 2.71 -18.17
C LEU A 133 11.60 2.52 -19.53
N THR A 134 11.98 1.29 -19.85
CA THR A 134 12.49 0.95 -21.18
C THR A 134 11.34 0.52 -22.11
N LYS A 135 11.51 0.74 -23.41
CA LYS A 135 10.54 0.23 -24.42
C LYS A 135 10.29 -1.27 -24.24
N LYS A 136 11.35 -2.04 -23.95
CA LYS A 136 11.26 -3.49 -23.69
C LYS A 136 10.35 -3.79 -22.48
N ASN A 137 10.52 -3.09 -21.35
CA ASN A 137 9.69 -3.30 -20.15
C ASN A 137 8.23 -2.99 -20.46
N VAL A 138 7.97 -1.88 -21.13
CA VAL A 138 6.61 -1.48 -21.53
C VAL A 138 5.95 -2.54 -22.42
N GLU A 139 6.65 -3.04 -23.44
CA GLU A 139 6.10 -4.05 -24.36
C GLU A 139 5.85 -5.41 -23.67
N ILE A 140 6.69 -5.79 -22.71
CA ILE A 140 6.48 -7.03 -21.94
C ILE A 140 5.22 -6.89 -21.08
N GLU A 141 5.13 -5.83 -20.27
CA GLU A 141 3.99 -5.66 -19.35
C GLU A 141 2.67 -5.44 -20.10
N LYS A 142 2.71 -4.80 -21.25
CA LYS A 142 1.54 -4.67 -22.12
C LYS A 142 0.94 -6.02 -22.50
N LYS A 143 1.78 -7.04 -22.75
CA LYS A 143 1.31 -8.40 -23.07
C LYS A 143 0.78 -9.17 -21.85
N VAL A 144 1.13 -8.75 -20.65
CA VAL A 144 0.66 -9.38 -19.40
C VAL A 144 -0.74 -8.88 -19.03
N ILE A 145 -1.04 -7.62 -19.34
CA ILE A 145 -2.27 -6.94 -18.90
C ILE A 145 -3.37 -6.95 -19.97
N LEU A 146 -3.01 -6.97 -21.25
CA LEU A 146 -3.92 -7.00 -22.41
C LEU A 146 -4.03 -8.41 -23.01
#